data_45c2d74ad0696502b2d52a8289c00314
#
_entry.id   45c2d74ad0696502b2d52a8289c00314
#
_cell.length_a   1.000
_cell.length_b   1.000
_cell.length_c   1.000
_cell.angle_alpha   90.00
_cell.angle_beta   90.00
_cell.angle_gamma   90.00
#
_symmetry.space_group_name_H-M   'P 1'
#
loop_
_entity.id
_entity.type
_entity.pdbx_description
1 polymer ?
#
loop_
_entity_poly.entity_id
_entity_poly.type
_entity_poly.pdbx_seq_one_letter_code
_entity_poly.pdbx_strand_id
1 'polypeptide(L)'
;ALVFSVPDDPAAAYFESLGRLFLSMLIEAGVPPCPHGVTVDNPVWRRSAAAWRDGVSAMTRLVDADAVLHLTQLADARHVHGDARLFENLRGHVMRQVRDTPVLLMYMAREALRFPPPLGFFNGLAVERHGPAKGALDVKKGGVFPLTQGIKTLALEHGLRETGTLDRLRALRGEGVFSVGMASGMEEALRLFQDLRL
;
A
#
# COMPACT_ATOMS: atom_id res chain seq x y z
N ALA A 1 6.80 4.78 -9.03
CA ALA A 1 6.31 6.08 -9.51
C ALA A 1 7.46 7.04 -9.74
N LEU A 2 7.28 8.00 -10.65
CA LEU A 2 8.22 9.07 -10.95
C LEU A 2 7.52 10.42 -10.77
N VAL A 3 8.20 11.35 -10.08
CA VAL A 3 7.71 12.72 -9.86
C VAL A 3 8.75 13.70 -10.39
N PHE A 4 8.32 14.67 -11.19
CA PHE A 4 9.20 15.70 -11.73
C PHE A 4 8.61 17.10 -11.52
N SER A 5 9.47 18.14 -11.53
CA SER A 5 9.10 19.49 -11.11
C SER A 5 8.67 20.41 -12.26
N VAL A 6 8.95 20.04 -13.51
CA VAL A 6 8.63 20.85 -14.69
C VAL A 6 7.21 20.57 -15.20
N PRO A 7 6.61 21.49 -15.99
CA PRO A 7 5.32 21.25 -16.64
C PRO A 7 5.34 20.01 -17.53
N ASP A 8 4.20 19.33 -17.64
CA ASP A 8 4.10 18.01 -18.27
C ASP A 8 4.58 17.95 -19.72
N ASP A 9 4.22 18.93 -20.55
CA ASP A 9 4.45 18.86 -22.01
C ASP A 9 5.93 18.83 -22.44
N PRO A 10 6.82 19.74 -22.03
CA PRO A 10 8.21 19.70 -22.50
C PRO A 10 9.03 18.57 -21.90
N ALA A 11 8.66 18.04 -20.74
CA ALA A 11 9.39 16.99 -20.06
C ALA A 11 8.83 15.59 -20.31
N ALA A 12 7.60 15.47 -20.82
CA ALA A 12 6.90 14.19 -20.95
C ALA A 12 7.71 13.16 -21.76
N ALA A 13 8.22 13.54 -22.94
CA ALA A 13 8.99 12.66 -23.81
C ALA A 13 10.32 12.21 -23.17
N TYR A 14 11.00 13.12 -22.46
CA TYR A 14 12.23 12.78 -21.74
C TYR A 14 11.95 11.75 -20.62
N PHE A 15 11.00 12.04 -19.77
CA PHE A 15 10.66 11.14 -18.65
C PHE A 15 10.01 9.83 -19.11
N GLU A 16 9.34 9.82 -20.26
CA GLU A 16 8.87 8.58 -20.87
C GLU A 16 10.05 7.69 -21.30
N SER A 17 11.00 8.24 -22.01
CA SER A 17 12.21 7.52 -22.44
C SER A 17 13.00 7.02 -21.24
N LEU A 18 13.19 7.86 -20.22
CA LEU A 18 13.85 7.50 -18.98
C LEU A 18 13.11 6.36 -18.24
N GLY A 19 11.78 6.43 -18.18
CA GLY A 19 10.96 5.40 -17.53
C GLY A 19 11.06 4.04 -18.23
N ARG A 20 11.02 4.03 -19.56
CA ARG A 20 11.20 2.82 -20.36
C ARG A 20 12.61 2.22 -20.18
N LEU A 21 13.65 3.06 -20.24
CA LEU A 21 15.02 2.62 -20.01
C LEU A 21 15.19 2.02 -18.62
N PHE A 22 14.68 2.69 -17.59
CA PHE A 22 14.79 2.21 -16.23
C PHE A 22 14.06 0.86 -16.04
N LEU A 23 12.87 0.71 -16.63
CA LEU A 23 12.14 -0.56 -16.56
C LEU A 23 12.88 -1.68 -17.28
N SER A 24 13.45 -1.42 -18.48
CA SER A 24 14.24 -2.45 -19.20
C SER A 24 15.44 -2.91 -18.39
N MET A 25 16.16 -1.99 -17.75
CA MET A 25 17.30 -2.33 -16.88
C MET A 25 16.87 -3.19 -15.68
N LEU A 26 15.72 -2.93 -15.08
CA LEU A 26 15.19 -3.75 -13.99
C LEU A 26 14.85 -5.18 -14.48
N ILE A 27 14.22 -5.29 -15.64
CA ILE A 27 13.88 -6.59 -16.25
C ILE A 27 15.16 -7.38 -16.56
N GLU A 28 16.16 -6.74 -17.15
CA GLU A 28 17.47 -7.35 -17.40
C GLU A 28 18.18 -7.80 -16.12
N ALA A 29 17.98 -7.05 -15.02
CA ALA A 29 18.48 -7.42 -13.70
C ALA A 29 17.66 -8.53 -13.00
N GLY A 30 16.64 -9.10 -13.68
CA GLY A 30 15.81 -10.19 -13.15
C GLY A 30 14.61 -9.73 -12.31
N VAL A 31 14.28 -8.44 -12.28
CA VAL A 31 13.08 -7.93 -11.60
C VAL A 31 11.92 -7.92 -12.57
N PRO A 32 10.91 -8.80 -12.39
CA PRO A 32 9.77 -8.85 -13.31
C PRO A 32 8.91 -7.57 -13.21
N PRO A 33 8.30 -7.11 -14.32
CA PRO A 33 7.41 -5.97 -14.30
C PRO A 33 6.18 -6.26 -13.43
N CYS A 34 5.63 -5.22 -12.81
CA CYS A 34 4.40 -5.34 -12.03
C CYS A 34 3.23 -5.75 -12.93
N PRO A 35 2.51 -6.87 -12.65
CA PRO A 35 1.40 -7.34 -13.47
C PRO A 35 0.20 -6.38 -13.48
N HIS A 36 0.14 -5.44 -12.54
CA HIS A 36 -0.90 -4.42 -12.44
C HIS A 36 -0.48 -3.06 -13.04
N GLY A 37 0.61 -3.02 -13.79
CA GLY A 37 1.08 -1.81 -14.46
C GLY A 37 1.55 -0.68 -13.52
N VAL A 38 1.92 -1.01 -12.27
CA VAL A 38 2.52 -0.03 -11.34
C VAL A 38 4.00 0.11 -11.65
N THR A 39 4.29 0.70 -12.81
CA THR A 39 5.63 0.83 -13.36
C THR A 39 5.91 2.27 -13.78
N VAL A 40 7.17 2.63 -13.88
CA VAL A 40 7.58 4.01 -14.16
C VAL A 40 7.38 4.42 -15.63
N ASP A 41 7.26 3.48 -16.55
CA ASP A 41 6.92 3.70 -17.95
C ASP A 41 5.42 4.01 -18.17
N ASN A 42 4.57 3.60 -17.23
CA ASN A 42 3.15 3.89 -17.25
C ASN A 42 2.89 5.37 -16.91
N PRO A 43 2.23 6.15 -17.77
CA PRO A 43 1.97 7.57 -17.53
C PRO A 43 1.12 7.85 -16.28
N VAL A 44 0.31 6.90 -15.83
CA VAL A 44 -0.43 7.02 -14.57
C VAL A 44 0.52 7.16 -13.37
N TRP A 45 1.70 6.53 -13.43
CA TRP A 45 2.70 6.53 -12.38
C TRP A 45 3.92 7.43 -12.66
N ARG A 46 3.84 8.21 -13.75
CA ARG A 46 4.88 9.15 -14.18
C ARG A 46 4.25 10.51 -14.48
N ARG A 47 4.27 11.41 -13.50
CA ARG A 47 3.58 12.71 -13.59
C ARG A 47 4.43 13.83 -13.02
N SER A 48 4.14 15.07 -13.42
CA SER A 48 4.65 16.24 -12.71
C SER A 48 4.11 16.30 -11.27
N ALA A 49 4.79 17.03 -10.41
CA ALA A 49 4.35 17.25 -9.04
C ALA A 49 2.98 17.95 -8.97
N ALA A 50 2.66 18.82 -9.95
CA ALA A 50 1.35 19.45 -10.07
C ALA A 50 0.28 18.42 -10.45
N ALA A 51 0.50 17.66 -11.53
CA ALA A 51 -0.43 16.64 -12.00
C ALA A 51 -0.66 15.51 -10.96
N TRP A 52 0.37 15.18 -10.17
CA TRP A 52 0.20 14.28 -9.03
C TRP A 52 -0.74 14.85 -7.97
N ARG A 53 -0.56 16.12 -7.57
CA ARG A 53 -1.43 16.76 -6.57
C ARG A 53 -2.89 16.83 -7.04
N ASP A 54 -3.10 17.23 -8.31
CA ASP A 54 -4.43 17.32 -8.90
C ASP A 54 -5.08 15.93 -8.99
N GLY A 55 -4.32 14.92 -9.42
CA GLY A 55 -4.77 13.53 -9.48
C GLY A 55 -5.17 12.99 -8.12
N VAL A 56 -4.34 13.18 -7.10
CA VAL A 56 -4.65 12.77 -5.71
C VAL A 56 -5.92 13.46 -5.21
N SER A 57 -6.05 14.78 -5.44
CA SER A 57 -7.26 15.51 -5.04
C SER A 57 -8.51 15.07 -5.83
N ALA A 58 -8.37 14.64 -7.08
CA ALA A 58 -9.47 14.07 -7.84
C ALA A 58 -9.91 12.70 -7.30
N MET A 59 -8.96 11.83 -6.97
CA MET A 59 -9.22 10.50 -6.38
C MET A 59 -9.97 10.58 -5.04
N THR A 60 -9.72 11.62 -4.24
CA THR A 60 -10.43 11.80 -2.97
C THR A 60 -11.80 12.44 -3.10
N ARG A 61 -12.08 13.13 -4.22
CA ARG A 61 -13.43 13.62 -4.52
C ARG A 61 -14.35 12.54 -5.07
N LEU A 62 -13.80 11.60 -5.84
CA LEU A 62 -14.55 10.48 -6.41
C LEU A 62 -13.84 9.19 -5.99
N VAL A 63 -14.26 8.64 -4.85
CA VAL A 63 -13.67 7.44 -4.28
C VAL A 63 -14.28 6.20 -4.93
N ASP A 64 -13.49 5.54 -5.76
CA ASP A 64 -13.78 4.23 -6.35
C ASP A 64 -12.68 3.21 -5.99
N ALA A 65 -12.78 1.99 -6.50
CA ALA A 65 -11.82 0.93 -6.20
C ALA A 65 -10.39 1.26 -6.68
N ASP A 66 -10.26 1.93 -7.84
CA ASP A 66 -8.96 2.33 -8.38
C ASP A 66 -8.35 3.47 -7.56
N ALA A 67 -9.15 4.45 -7.14
CA ALA A 67 -8.71 5.51 -6.25
C ALA A 67 -8.19 4.95 -4.91
N VAL A 68 -8.92 4.01 -4.29
CA VAL A 68 -8.50 3.32 -3.07
C VAL A 68 -7.16 2.61 -3.29
N LEU A 69 -7.03 1.84 -4.38
CA LEU A 69 -5.81 1.11 -4.71
C LEU A 69 -4.62 2.07 -4.90
N HIS A 70 -4.79 3.11 -5.71
CA HIS A 70 -3.72 4.06 -6.02
C HIS A 70 -3.28 4.85 -4.79
N LEU A 71 -4.22 5.35 -4.00
CA LEU A 71 -3.92 6.14 -2.79
C LEU A 71 -3.24 5.29 -1.72
N THR A 72 -3.66 4.02 -1.55
CA THR A 72 -2.98 3.10 -0.63
C THR A 72 -1.56 2.77 -1.05
N GLN A 73 -1.27 2.67 -2.35
CA GLN A 73 0.08 2.45 -2.86
C GLN A 73 0.96 3.70 -2.70
N LEU A 74 0.40 4.89 -2.98
CA LEU A 74 1.12 6.16 -2.78
C LEU A 74 1.43 6.42 -1.30
N ALA A 75 0.53 6.05 -0.38
CA ALA A 75 0.76 6.17 1.05
C ALA A 75 1.91 5.27 1.57
N ASP A 76 2.17 4.14 0.90
CA ASP A 76 3.29 3.25 1.20
C ASP A 76 4.59 3.59 0.43
N ALA A 77 4.54 4.58 -0.46
CA ALA A 77 5.70 4.95 -1.25
C ALA A 77 6.85 5.46 -0.37
N ARG A 78 8.07 5.17 -0.80
CA ARG A 78 9.32 5.62 -0.17
C ARG A 78 10.20 6.31 -1.19
N HIS A 79 10.94 7.32 -0.74
CA HIS A 79 11.95 7.96 -1.57
C HIS A 79 13.06 6.96 -1.89
N VAL A 80 13.46 6.89 -3.15
CA VAL A 80 14.54 6.02 -3.61
C VAL A 80 15.71 6.83 -4.15
N HIS A 81 15.45 7.83 -5.02
CA HIS A 81 16.46 8.63 -5.68
C HIS A 81 15.89 9.98 -6.13
N GLY A 82 16.77 10.98 -6.28
CA GLY A 82 16.42 12.32 -6.74
C GLY A 82 16.15 13.31 -5.60
N ASP A 83 15.44 14.41 -5.90
CA ASP A 83 15.13 15.43 -4.89
C ASP A 83 14.06 14.93 -3.91
N ALA A 84 14.49 14.63 -2.68
CA ALA A 84 13.62 14.15 -1.62
C ALA A 84 12.46 15.12 -1.32
N ARG A 85 12.62 16.44 -1.54
CA ARG A 85 11.57 17.43 -1.29
C ARG A 85 10.36 17.25 -2.20
N LEU A 86 10.56 16.84 -3.46
CA LEU A 86 9.46 16.53 -4.37
C LEU A 86 8.62 15.38 -3.83
N PHE A 87 9.30 14.32 -3.38
CA PHE A 87 8.64 13.17 -2.79
C PHE A 87 7.91 13.52 -1.48
N GLU A 88 8.58 14.21 -0.55
CA GLU A 88 8.01 14.56 0.76
C GLU A 88 6.80 15.49 0.63
N ASN A 89 6.83 16.44 -0.31
CA ASN A 89 5.71 17.32 -0.60
C ASN A 89 4.50 16.54 -1.13
N LEU A 90 4.72 15.62 -2.09
CA LEU A 90 3.67 14.76 -2.61
C LEU A 90 3.12 13.84 -1.52
N ARG A 91 4.01 13.16 -0.80
CA ARG A 91 3.62 12.25 0.28
C ARG A 91 2.82 12.96 1.37
N GLY A 92 3.26 14.16 1.79
CA GLY A 92 2.51 14.97 2.75
C GLY A 92 1.12 15.34 2.23
N HIS A 93 0.98 15.61 0.93
CA HIS A 93 -0.33 15.85 0.33
C HIS A 93 -1.21 14.60 0.33
N VAL A 94 -0.69 13.45 -0.10
CA VAL A 94 -1.39 12.15 -0.07
C VAL A 94 -1.89 11.84 1.34
N MET A 95 -1.01 11.93 2.34
CA MET A 95 -1.34 11.61 3.74
C MET A 95 -2.47 12.49 4.28
N ARG A 96 -2.44 13.80 4.01
CA ARG A 96 -3.54 14.71 4.39
C ARG A 96 -4.83 14.34 3.69
N GLN A 97 -4.80 14.16 2.36
CA GLN A 97 -5.99 13.84 1.58
C GLN A 97 -6.64 12.52 2.02
N VAL A 98 -5.84 11.49 2.31
CA VAL A 98 -6.34 10.20 2.80
C VAL A 98 -6.98 10.35 4.18
N ARG A 99 -6.28 10.98 5.14
CA ARG A 99 -6.79 11.19 6.50
C ARG A 99 -8.08 12.02 6.52
N ASP A 100 -8.14 13.06 5.69
CA ASP A 100 -9.25 14.00 5.66
C ASP A 100 -10.43 13.50 4.79
N THR A 101 -10.38 12.24 4.32
CA THR A 101 -11.42 11.61 3.48
C THR A 101 -11.98 10.35 4.18
N PRO A 102 -12.95 10.48 5.10
CA PRO A 102 -13.47 9.34 5.88
C PRO A 102 -14.03 8.20 5.02
N VAL A 103 -14.64 8.55 3.87
CA VAL A 103 -15.17 7.54 2.93
C VAL A 103 -14.04 6.64 2.39
N LEU A 104 -12.86 7.19 2.11
CA LEU A 104 -11.70 6.42 1.67
C LEU A 104 -11.23 5.46 2.77
N LEU A 105 -11.12 5.94 4.02
CA LEU A 105 -10.74 5.12 5.18
C LEU A 105 -11.76 4.00 5.42
N MET A 106 -13.06 4.29 5.23
CA MET A 106 -14.12 3.27 5.30
C MET A 106 -13.94 2.17 4.23
N TYR A 107 -13.64 2.54 2.98
CA TYR A 107 -13.37 1.55 1.93
C TYR A 107 -12.12 0.72 2.24
N MET A 108 -11.06 1.35 2.75
CA MET A 108 -9.85 0.63 3.16
C MET A 108 -10.11 -0.35 4.31
N ALA A 109 -10.89 0.05 5.31
CA ALA A 109 -11.30 -0.81 6.42
C ALA A 109 -12.14 -1.99 5.91
N ARG A 110 -13.09 -1.73 5.01
CA ARG A 110 -13.91 -2.77 4.38
C ARG A 110 -13.05 -3.78 3.60
N GLU A 111 -12.04 -3.32 2.86
CA GLU A 111 -11.13 -4.22 2.15
C GLU A 111 -10.29 -5.05 3.13
N ALA A 112 -9.86 -4.49 4.26
CA ALA A 112 -9.15 -5.25 5.30
C ALA A 112 -10.01 -6.41 5.87
N LEU A 113 -11.32 -6.20 5.95
CA LEU A 113 -12.29 -7.19 6.46
C LEU A 113 -12.83 -8.13 5.37
N ARG A 114 -12.39 -7.99 4.13
CA ARG A 114 -12.88 -8.78 2.99
C ARG A 114 -12.69 -10.28 3.14
N PHE A 115 -11.61 -10.67 3.79
CA PHE A 115 -11.31 -12.06 4.02
C PHE A 115 -11.47 -12.38 5.52
N PRO A 116 -12.43 -13.24 5.88
CA PRO A 116 -12.59 -13.65 7.26
C PRO A 116 -11.36 -14.47 7.72
N PRO A 117 -11.04 -14.47 9.01
CA PRO A 117 -10.02 -15.35 9.53
C PRO A 117 -10.38 -16.81 9.20
N PRO A 118 -9.39 -17.65 8.89
CA PRO A 118 -9.62 -19.04 8.46
C PRO A 118 -9.91 -19.93 9.68
N LEU A 119 -11.00 -19.59 10.38
CA LEU A 119 -11.49 -20.32 11.53
C LEU A 119 -12.79 -21.03 11.15
N GLY A 120 -12.81 -22.33 11.35
CA GLY A 120 -14.01 -23.17 11.18
C GLY A 120 -14.80 -23.29 12.48
N PHE A 121 -15.85 -24.10 12.46
CA PHE A 121 -16.60 -24.47 13.65
C PHE A 121 -15.67 -25.08 14.69
N PHE A 122 -15.90 -24.80 15.95
CA PHE A 122 -15.11 -25.27 17.11
C PHE A 122 -13.64 -24.80 17.12
N ASN A 123 -13.34 -23.61 16.61
CA ASN A 123 -11.96 -23.06 16.54
C ASN A 123 -10.97 -23.91 15.73
N GLY A 124 -11.45 -24.83 14.90
CA GLY A 124 -10.61 -25.54 13.96
C GLY A 124 -10.14 -24.63 12.80
N LEU A 125 -8.99 -24.93 12.21
CA LEU A 125 -8.51 -24.19 11.05
C LEU A 125 -9.34 -24.56 9.80
N ALA A 126 -9.84 -23.55 9.09
CA ALA A 126 -10.52 -23.73 7.83
C ALA A 126 -9.49 -23.79 6.70
N VAL A 127 -9.34 -24.97 6.10
CA VAL A 127 -8.42 -25.20 4.98
C VAL A 127 -9.14 -25.12 3.64
N GLU A 128 -8.41 -24.86 2.57
CA GLU A 128 -8.92 -24.88 1.20
C GLU A 128 -9.54 -26.25 0.87
N ARG A 129 -10.79 -26.23 0.38
CA ARG A 129 -11.55 -27.46 0.11
C ARG A 129 -11.37 -27.99 -1.31
N HIS A 130 -10.95 -27.14 -2.24
CA HIS A 130 -10.88 -27.44 -3.67
C HIS A 130 -9.59 -26.89 -4.30
N GLY A 131 -9.24 -27.38 -5.48
CA GLY A 131 -8.10 -26.90 -6.27
C GLY A 131 -6.74 -27.48 -5.82
N PRO A 132 -5.65 -26.98 -6.42
CA PRO A 132 -4.29 -27.50 -6.18
C PRO A 132 -3.78 -27.27 -4.75
N ALA A 133 -4.39 -26.33 -4.02
CA ALA A 133 -4.07 -26.03 -2.62
C ALA A 133 -5.01 -26.71 -1.61
N LYS A 134 -5.75 -27.76 -2.01
CA LYS A 134 -6.65 -28.49 -1.11
C LYS A 134 -5.91 -28.99 0.13
N GLY A 135 -6.45 -28.69 1.31
CA GLY A 135 -5.88 -29.04 2.59
C GLY A 135 -4.86 -28.00 3.12
N ALA A 136 -4.47 -27.01 2.33
CA ALA A 136 -3.60 -25.93 2.77
C ALA A 136 -4.39 -24.78 3.41
N LEU A 137 -3.73 -24.03 4.28
CA LEU A 137 -4.26 -22.82 4.89
C LEU A 137 -3.81 -21.60 4.07
N ASP A 138 -4.75 -20.78 3.60
CA ASP A 138 -4.39 -19.51 2.94
C ASP A 138 -4.00 -18.44 3.98
N VAL A 139 -2.77 -18.55 4.45
CA VAL A 139 -2.18 -17.61 5.44
C VAL A 139 -2.15 -16.19 4.88
N LYS A 140 -1.99 -16.03 3.56
CA LYS A 140 -1.93 -14.71 2.94
C LYS A 140 -3.27 -13.98 3.03
N LYS A 141 -4.38 -14.61 2.61
CA LYS A 141 -5.70 -14.00 2.62
C LYS A 141 -6.29 -13.91 4.02
N GLY A 142 -6.21 -15.00 4.79
CA GLY A 142 -6.87 -15.08 6.10
C GLY A 142 -6.06 -14.51 7.28
N GLY A 143 -4.76 -14.27 7.10
CA GLY A 143 -3.88 -13.79 8.16
C GLY A 143 -3.16 -12.49 7.80
N VAL A 144 -2.21 -12.56 6.87
CA VAL A 144 -1.33 -11.41 6.54
C VAL A 144 -2.12 -10.21 6.03
N PHE A 145 -3.04 -10.43 5.09
CA PHE A 145 -3.77 -9.35 4.43
C PHE A 145 -4.63 -8.53 5.41
N PRO A 146 -5.56 -9.11 6.18
CA PRO A 146 -6.39 -8.35 7.11
C PRO A 146 -5.55 -7.62 8.16
N LEU A 147 -4.52 -8.27 8.69
CA LEU A 147 -3.65 -7.67 9.70
C LEU A 147 -2.88 -6.47 9.15
N THR A 148 -2.24 -6.61 7.99
CA THR A 148 -1.45 -5.53 7.38
C THR A 148 -2.32 -4.38 6.87
N GLN A 149 -3.48 -4.66 6.27
CA GLN A 149 -4.38 -3.63 5.79
C GLN A 149 -5.11 -2.92 6.93
N GLY A 150 -5.52 -3.64 7.99
CA GLY A 150 -6.12 -3.03 9.16
C GLY A 150 -5.17 -2.07 9.88
N ILE A 151 -3.93 -2.51 10.16
CA ILE A 151 -2.90 -1.66 10.77
C ILE A 151 -2.59 -0.45 9.87
N LYS A 152 -2.49 -0.63 8.54
CA LYS A 152 -2.29 0.46 7.59
C LYS A 152 -3.43 1.49 7.66
N THR A 153 -4.68 1.05 7.63
CA THR A 153 -5.85 1.93 7.66
C THR A 153 -5.85 2.80 8.91
N LEU A 154 -5.65 2.20 10.08
CA LEU A 154 -5.57 2.93 11.36
C LEU A 154 -4.36 3.88 11.39
N ALA A 155 -3.20 3.47 10.89
CA ALA A 155 -2.04 4.34 10.81
C ALA A 155 -2.30 5.58 9.92
N LEU A 156 -3.00 5.41 8.80
CA LEU A 156 -3.37 6.52 7.91
C LEU A 156 -4.41 7.44 8.54
N GLU A 157 -5.38 6.89 9.25
CA GLU A 157 -6.38 7.66 10.02
C GLU A 157 -5.71 8.54 11.08
N HIS A 158 -4.72 8.00 11.78
CA HIS A 158 -3.91 8.73 12.76
C HIS A 158 -2.82 9.62 12.13
N GLY A 159 -2.70 9.66 10.81
CA GLY A 159 -1.70 10.47 10.11
C GLY A 159 -0.25 10.01 10.31
N LEU A 160 -0.05 8.76 10.71
CA LEU A 160 1.27 8.16 10.92
C LEU A 160 2.01 7.98 9.59
N ARG A 161 3.31 8.27 9.61
CA ARG A 161 4.15 8.30 8.40
C ARG A 161 4.96 7.03 8.17
N GLU A 162 4.93 6.10 9.06
CA GLU A 162 5.58 4.80 8.94
C GLU A 162 5.04 4.03 7.74
N THR A 163 5.92 3.30 7.03
CA THR A 163 5.53 2.45 5.89
C THR A 163 5.58 0.97 6.22
N GLY A 164 6.38 0.59 7.22
CA GLY A 164 6.46 -0.78 7.71
C GLY A 164 5.30 -1.14 8.64
N THR A 165 4.73 -2.34 8.51
CA THR A 165 3.59 -2.77 9.34
C THR A 165 3.96 -2.82 10.83
N LEU A 166 5.15 -3.31 11.17
CA LEU A 166 5.62 -3.36 12.55
C LEU A 166 5.86 -1.96 13.13
N ASP A 167 6.38 -1.04 12.32
CA ASP A 167 6.61 0.33 12.77
C ASP A 167 5.29 1.08 12.98
N ARG A 168 4.31 0.89 12.09
CA ARG A 168 2.94 1.38 12.27
C ARG A 168 2.29 0.82 13.53
N LEU A 169 2.45 -0.48 13.77
CA LEU A 169 1.91 -1.12 14.98
C LEU A 169 2.50 -0.54 16.26
N ARG A 170 3.81 -0.30 16.28
CA ARG A 170 4.51 0.34 17.41
C ARG A 170 4.05 1.77 17.62
N ALA A 171 3.92 2.54 16.53
CA ALA A 171 3.44 3.92 16.59
C ALA A 171 1.99 4.00 17.11
N LEU A 172 1.07 3.18 16.59
CA LEU A 172 -0.31 3.08 17.05
C LEU A 172 -0.41 2.67 18.53
N ARG A 173 0.45 1.76 18.97
CA ARG A 173 0.57 1.45 20.41
C ARG A 173 1.02 2.66 21.22
N GLY A 174 2.01 3.42 20.71
CA GLY A 174 2.48 4.65 21.35
C GLY A 174 1.40 5.70 21.52
N GLU A 175 0.46 5.77 20.58
CA GLU A 175 -0.70 6.65 20.64
C GLU A 175 -1.88 6.08 21.45
N GLY A 176 -1.73 4.88 22.02
CA GLY A 176 -2.78 4.25 22.83
C GLY A 176 -3.94 3.62 22.04
N VAL A 177 -3.83 3.52 20.70
CA VAL A 177 -4.85 2.88 19.85
C VAL A 177 -4.94 1.38 20.18
N PHE A 178 -3.81 0.75 20.44
CA PHE A 178 -3.74 -0.64 20.86
C PHE A 178 -3.16 -0.77 22.26
N SER A 179 -3.72 -1.66 23.05
CA SER A 179 -3.09 -2.07 24.30
C SER A 179 -1.76 -2.80 24.02
N VAL A 180 -0.87 -2.83 25.02
CA VAL A 180 0.42 -3.54 24.90
C VAL A 180 0.22 -5.01 24.53
N GLY A 181 -0.73 -5.69 25.18
CA GLY A 181 -1.01 -7.11 24.90
C GLY A 181 -1.52 -7.34 23.49
N MET A 182 -2.43 -6.48 22.99
CA MET A 182 -2.96 -6.57 21.62
C MET A 182 -1.85 -6.34 20.59
N ALA A 183 -1.03 -5.31 20.77
CA ALA A 183 0.07 -5.02 19.86
C ALA A 183 1.10 -6.16 19.82
N SER A 184 1.45 -6.73 20.97
CA SER A 184 2.37 -7.89 21.04
C SER A 184 1.80 -9.10 20.31
N GLY A 185 0.53 -9.44 20.54
CA GLY A 185 -0.12 -10.55 19.83
C GLY A 185 -0.18 -10.36 18.32
N MET A 186 -0.44 -9.13 17.83
CA MET A 186 -0.40 -8.82 16.39
C MET A 186 1.02 -8.93 15.81
N GLU A 187 2.05 -8.51 16.55
CA GLU A 187 3.44 -8.64 16.15
C GLU A 187 3.86 -10.12 16.04
N GLU A 188 3.53 -10.94 17.05
CA GLU A 188 3.78 -12.38 17.02
C GLU A 188 3.05 -13.06 15.87
N ALA A 189 1.78 -12.76 15.67
CA ALA A 189 1.00 -13.29 14.55
C ALA A 189 1.62 -12.93 13.20
N LEU A 190 2.05 -11.68 13.01
CA LEU A 190 2.68 -11.25 11.77
C LEU A 190 4.00 -11.99 11.50
N ARG A 191 4.82 -12.17 12.51
CA ARG A 191 6.08 -12.94 12.41
C ARG A 191 5.80 -14.39 12.04
N LEU A 192 4.87 -15.05 12.76
CA LEU A 192 4.45 -16.41 12.45
C LEU A 192 3.97 -16.54 11.00
N PHE A 193 3.13 -15.62 10.53
CA PHE A 193 2.65 -15.65 9.14
C PHE A 193 3.77 -15.45 8.11
N GLN A 194 4.81 -14.67 8.43
CA GLN A 194 5.97 -14.51 7.58
C GLN A 194 6.79 -15.80 7.49
N ASP A 195 7.02 -16.46 8.64
CA ASP A 195 7.74 -17.72 8.70
C ASP A 195 7.02 -18.86 7.96
N LEU A 196 5.68 -18.90 8.03
CA LEU A 196 4.86 -19.88 7.31
C LEU A 196 4.82 -19.68 5.78
N ARG A 197 5.33 -18.57 5.26
CA ARG A 197 5.36 -18.26 3.82
C ARG A 197 6.70 -18.57 3.15
N LEU A 198 7.72 -18.92 3.91
CA LEU A 198 9.02 -19.36 3.41
C LEU A 198 8.97 -20.85 3.06
#